data_26d2e150e4cb112f41cd712f611558a1
#
_entry.id   26d2e150e4cb112f41cd712f611558a1
#
_cell.length_a   1.000
_cell.length_b   1.000
_cell.length_c   1.000
_cell.angle_alpha   90.00
_cell.angle_beta   90.00
_cell.angle_gamma   90.00
#
_symmetry.space_group_name_H-M   'P 1'
#
loop_
_entity.id
_entity.type
_entity.pdbx_description
1 polymer ?
#
loop_
_entity_poly.entity_id
_entity_poly.type
_entity_poly.pdbx_seq_one_letter_code
_entity_poly.pdbx_strand_id
1 'polypeptide(L)'
;MDTYEVLTVIAAAAGVLVAAGSLVVSILSFRSSASTRVRTQSLQEKQEELADLQLKLHKAEMERLETEGSAVRIAQSADIRVSLEGTAASAHFVIRNWGYGAATNVNVEVIPLKGNSSPLVKGDADEKLPIPRLAPGSDCSLIAALSFDTGVAFDVSWTWSDEDGTQRAQSSRVSL
;
A
#
# COMPACT_ATOMS: atom_id res chain seq x y z
N MET A 1 36.25 91.90 -4.11
CA MET A 1 35.68 90.49 -4.17
C MET A 1 34.38 90.66 -4.92
N ASP A 2 34.34 90.23 -6.14
CA ASP A 2 33.19 90.41 -7.00
C ASP A 2 32.07 89.42 -6.56
N THR A 3 30.86 89.89 -6.58
CA THR A 3 29.64 89.09 -6.20
C THR A 3 29.61 87.75 -6.90
N TYR A 4 30.25 87.58 -8.04
CA TYR A 4 30.37 86.34 -8.80
C TYR A 4 31.33 85.35 -8.14
N GLU A 5 32.40 85.78 -7.51
CA GLU A 5 33.35 84.89 -6.80
C GLU A 5 32.68 84.27 -5.55
N VAL A 6 31.87 85.04 -4.83
CA VAL A 6 31.20 84.60 -3.62
C VAL A 6 30.12 83.55 -3.98
N LEU A 7 29.39 83.76 -5.08
CA LEU A 7 28.37 82.81 -5.55
C LEU A 7 28.96 81.45 -5.99
N THR A 8 30.13 81.48 -6.63
CA THR A 8 30.84 80.26 -7.09
C THR A 8 31.38 79.45 -5.93
N VAL A 9 31.90 80.11 -4.89
CA VAL A 9 32.34 79.40 -3.67
C VAL A 9 31.21 78.80 -2.89
N ILE A 10 30.06 79.47 -2.80
CA ILE A 10 28.83 78.87 -2.14
C ILE A 10 28.29 77.70 -2.90
N ALA A 11 28.26 77.79 -4.24
CA ALA A 11 27.82 76.69 -5.07
C ALA A 11 28.73 75.46 -4.97
N ALA A 12 30.06 75.70 -4.94
CA ALA A 12 31.01 74.60 -4.77
C ALA A 12 30.94 73.98 -3.38
N ALA A 13 30.75 74.76 -2.32
CA ALA A 13 30.59 74.24 -0.96
C ALA A 13 29.30 73.42 -0.83
N ALA A 14 28.18 73.86 -1.44
CA ALA A 14 26.93 73.08 -1.45
C ALA A 14 27.06 71.76 -2.21
N GLY A 15 27.77 71.70 -3.32
CA GLY A 15 28.10 70.52 -4.10
C GLY A 15 28.87 69.45 -3.30
N VAL A 16 29.86 69.88 -2.52
CA VAL A 16 30.65 68.97 -1.67
C VAL A 16 29.84 68.40 -0.53
N LEU A 17 28.95 69.18 0.07
CA LEU A 17 28.02 68.64 1.13
C LEU A 17 27.01 67.60 0.61
N VAL A 18 26.49 67.84 -0.58
CA VAL A 18 25.56 66.82 -1.21
C VAL A 18 26.31 65.56 -1.59
N ALA A 19 27.54 65.69 -2.10
CA ALA A 19 28.38 64.54 -2.46
C ALA A 19 28.75 63.72 -1.20
N ALA A 20 29.12 64.35 -0.12
CA ALA A 20 29.43 63.70 1.16
C ALA A 20 28.20 63.02 1.77
N GLY A 21 27.00 63.64 1.71
CA GLY A 21 25.77 63.09 2.18
C GLY A 21 25.36 61.82 1.40
N SER A 22 25.50 61.82 0.07
CA SER A 22 25.19 60.68 -0.77
C SER A 22 26.10 59.49 -0.52
N LEU A 23 27.39 59.74 -0.22
CA LEU A 23 28.38 58.70 0.08
C LEU A 23 28.08 58.01 1.43
N VAL A 24 27.65 58.75 2.45
CA VAL A 24 27.25 58.21 3.75
C VAL A 24 25.99 57.36 3.61
N VAL A 25 24.98 57.81 2.86
CA VAL A 25 23.76 57.05 2.61
C VAL A 25 24.07 55.75 1.84
N SER A 26 24.98 55.81 0.85
CA SER A 26 25.41 54.61 0.10
C SER A 26 26.10 53.58 0.99
N ILE A 27 26.98 53.99 1.89
CA ILE A 27 27.68 53.11 2.83
C ILE A 27 26.70 52.47 3.82
N LEU A 28 25.75 53.21 4.35
CA LEU A 28 24.73 52.73 5.25
C LEU A 28 23.81 51.74 4.55
N SER A 29 23.38 52.01 3.33
CA SER A 29 22.58 51.11 2.50
C SER A 29 23.32 49.82 2.16
N PHE A 30 24.60 49.88 1.88
CA PHE A 30 25.41 48.69 1.60
C PHE A 30 25.55 47.80 2.83
N ARG A 31 25.80 48.39 4.02
CA ARG A 31 25.86 47.63 5.28
C ARG A 31 24.53 47.01 5.65
N SER A 32 23.39 47.69 5.44
CA SER A 32 22.06 47.16 5.65
C SER A 32 21.75 46.00 4.71
N SER A 33 22.14 46.10 3.44
CA SER A 33 21.94 45.06 2.43
C SER A 33 22.76 43.80 2.71
N ALA A 34 23.96 43.91 3.25
CA ALA A 34 24.79 42.77 3.61
C ALA A 34 24.18 41.94 4.75
N SER A 35 23.65 42.62 5.80
CA SER A 35 23.03 41.93 6.94
C SER A 35 21.70 41.25 6.54
N THR A 36 20.97 41.85 5.60
CA THR A 36 19.73 41.28 5.07
C THR A 36 20.01 40.02 4.26
N ARG A 37 21.04 39.99 3.45
CA ARG A 37 21.43 38.79 2.66
C ARG A 37 21.77 37.60 3.53
N VAL A 38 22.50 37.75 4.62
CA VAL A 38 22.85 36.68 5.56
C VAL A 38 21.58 36.13 6.23
N ARG A 39 20.65 37.00 6.62
CA ARG A 39 19.35 36.57 7.19
C ARG A 39 18.50 35.84 6.18
N THR A 40 18.46 36.27 4.94
CA THR A 40 17.67 35.61 3.88
C THR A 40 18.24 34.23 3.57
N GLN A 41 19.55 34.07 3.52
CA GLN A 41 20.19 32.76 3.33
C GLN A 41 19.85 31.78 4.49
N SER A 42 19.97 32.23 5.74
CA SER A 42 19.68 31.40 6.89
C SER A 42 18.18 31.02 6.98
N LEU A 43 17.28 31.86 6.47
CA LEU A 43 15.87 31.54 6.37
C LEU A 43 15.59 30.52 5.25
N GLN A 44 16.28 30.64 4.12
CA GLN A 44 16.19 29.66 3.03
C GLN A 44 16.69 28.28 3.46
N GLU A 45 17.83 28.18 4.12
CA GLU A 45 18.35 26.92 4.66
C GLU A 45 17.36 26.27 5.63
N LYS A 46 16.76 27.05 6.52
CA LYS A 46 15.73 26.54 7.43
C LYS A 46 14.44 26.10 6.72
N GLN A 47 14.06 26.79 5.65
CA GLN A 47 12.91 26.39 4.84
C GLN A 47 13.17 25.08 4.08
N GLU A 48 14.39 24.90 3.56
CA GLU A 48 14.78 23.63 2.92
C GLU A 48 14.83 22.48 3.92
N GLU A 49 15.37 22.71 5.12
CA GLU A 49 15.39 21.73 6.20
C GLU A 49 13.96 21.33 6.64
N LEU A 50 13.07 22.31 6.80
CA LEU A 50 11.67 22.06 7.12
C LEU A 50 10.95 21.29 6.01
N ALA A 51 11.22 21.61 4.75
CA ALA A 51 10.64 20.90 3.61
C ALA A 51 11.12 19.43 3.55
N ASP A 52 12.41 19.17 3.82
CA ASP A 52 12.97 17.81 3.89
C ASP A 52 12.36 17.00 5.04
N LEU A 53 12.21 17.62 6.21
CA LEU A 53 11.56 17.01 7.36
C LEU A 53 10.09 16.69 7.10
N GLN A 54 9.36 17.60 6.45
CA GLN A 54 7.97 17.36 6.06
C GLN A 54 7.85 16.21 5.06
N LEU A 55 8.76 16.12 4.08
CA LEU A 55 8.78 15.03 3.11
C LEU A 55 9.06 13.69 3.80
N LYS A 56 10.01 13.64 4.73
CA LYS A 56 10.32 12.42 5.51
C LYS A 56 9.13 11.99 6.38
N LEU A 57 8.47 12.94 7.01
CA LEU A 57 7.29 12.67 7.83
C LEU A 57 6.14 12.10 6.98
N HIS A 58 5.88 12.73 5.83
CA HIS A 58 4.84 12.27 4.91
C HIS A 58 5.12 10.87 4.36
N LYS A 59 6.38 10.58 4.03
CA LYS A 59 6.80 9.25 3.59
C LYS A 59 6.62 8.19 4.68
N ALA A 60 7.02 8.48 5.92
CA ALA A 60 6.84 7.59 7.05
C ALA A 60 5.36 7.33 7.37
N GLU A 61 4.51 8.33 7.23
CA GLU A 61 3.06 8.22 7.42
C GLU A 61 2.42 7.36 6.32
N MET A 62 2.83 7.52 5.07
CA MET A 62 2.40 6.66 3.96
C MET A 62 2.80 5.20 4.17
N GLU A 63 4.06 4.93 4.55
CA GLU A 63 4.53 3.56 4.86
C GLU A 63 3.74 2.94 6.02
N ARG A 64 3.40 3.73 7.03
CA ARG A 64 2.56 3.27 8.15
C ARG A 64 1.15 2.92 7.70
N LEU A 65 0.51 3.78 6.90
CA LEU A 65 -0.83 3.54 6.38
C LEU A 65 -0.89 2.30 5.46
N GLU A 66 0.13 2.09 4.63
CA GLU A 66 0.25 0.88 3.81
C GLU A 66 0.40 -0.38 4.66
N THR A 67 1.20 -0.31 5.72
CA THR A 67 1.41 -1.44 6.65
C THR A 67 0.13 -1.75 7.43
N GLU A 68 -0.56 -0.74 7.96
CA GLU A 68 -1.83 -0.89 8.67
C GLU A 68 -2.93 -1.41 7.72
N GLY A 69 -3.02 -0.88 6.50
CA GLY A 69 -3.97 -1.35 5.49
C GLY A 69 -3.74 -2.80 5.07
N SER A 70 -2.48 -3.22 4.97
CA SER A 70 -2.12 -4.61 4.66
C SER A 70 -2.48 -5.56 5.81
N ALA A 71 -2.22 -5.16 7.06
CA ALA A 71 -2.57 -5.95 8.24
C ALA A 71 -4.09 -6.15 8.38
N VAL A 72 -4.87 -5.11 8.12
CA VAL A 72 -6.35 -5.19 8.14
C VAL A 72 -6.86 -6.12 7.04
N ARG A 73 -6.31 -6.07 5.83
CA ARG A 73 -6.69 -6.98 4.73
C ARG A 73 -6.38 -8.44 5.06
N ILE A 74 -5.22 -8.74 5.64
CA ILE A 74 -4.86 -10.10 6.06
C ILE A 74 -5.81 -10.58 7.17
N ALA A 75 -6.15 -9.71 8.13
CA ALA A 75 -7.08 -10.04 9.20
C ALA A 75 -8.52 -10.27 8.73
N GLN A 76 -8.88 -9.82 7.53
CA GLN A 76 -10.23 -9.98 6.95
C GLN A 76 -10.26 -10.96 5.78
N SER A 77 -9.15 -11.56 5.39
CA SER A 77 -9.11 -12.50 4.27
C SER A 77 -9.57 -13.91 4.68
N ALA A 78 -10.23 -14.60 3.75
CA ALA A 78 -10.48 -16.01 3.87
C ALA A 78 -9.22 -16.83 3.53
N ASP A 79 -9.01 -17.94 4.23
CA ASP A 79 -7.97 -18.95 3.95
C ASP A 79 -8.67 -20.31 3.75
N ILE A 80 -8.96 -20.63 2.51
CA ILE A 80 -9.66 -21.88 2.18
C ILE A 80 -8.65 -22.99 1.99
N ARG A 81 -8.84 -24.07 2.73
CA ARG A 81 -8.05 -25.30 2.58
C ARG A 81 -8.94 -26.47 2.30
N VAL A 82 -8.44 -27.35 1.46
CA VAL A 82 -9.15 -28.58 1.09
C VAL A 82 -8.30 -29.75 1.55
N SER A 83 -8.92 -30.69 2.28
CA SER A 83 -8.33 -31.95 2.73
C SER A 83 -9.20 -33.12 2.28
N LEU A 84 -8.60 -34.28 2.14
CA LEU A 84 -9.31 -35.55 1.94
C LEU A 84 -9.28 -36.30 3.26
N GLU A 85 -10.46 -36.57 3.83
CA GLU A 85 -10.60 -37.17 5.14
C GLU A 85 -11.46 -38.43 5.06
N GLY A 86 -11.29 -39.36 6.01
CA GLY A 86 -12.07 -40.58 6.14
C GLY A 86 -11.32 -41.84 5.71
N THR A 87 -12.02 -42.79 5.21
CA THR A 87 -11.48 -44.09 4.72
C THR A 87 -11.88 -44.30 3.26
N ALA A 88 -11.30 -45.26 2.58
CA ALA A 88 -11.66 -45.55 1.19
C ALA A 88 -13.16 -45.80 0.95
N ALA A 89 -13.87 -46.28 1.96
CA ALA A 89 -15.32 -46.53 1.89
C ALA A 89 -16.17 -45.31 2.27
N SER A 90 -15.60 -44.30 2.94
CA SER A 90 -16.32 -43.13 3.44
C SER A 90 -15.43 -41.89 3.37
N ALA A 91 -14.86 -41.64 2.19
CA ALA A 91 -13.98 -40.48 1.97
C ALA A 91 -14.80 -39.22 1.67
N HIS A 92 -14.32 -38.09 2.15
CA HIS A 92 -14.91 -36.78 1.93
C HIS A 92 -13.82 -35.76 1.64
N PHE A 93 -14.07 -34.88 0.70
CA PHE A 93 -13.27 -33.66 0.57
C PHE A 93 -13.85 -32.62 1.53
N VAL A 94 -13.07 -32.21 2.52
CA VAL A 94 -13.46 -31.21 3.52
C VAL A 94 -12.85 -29.88 3.11
N ILE A 95 -13.73 -28.92 2.82
CA ILE A 95 -13.39 -27.54 2.46
C ILE A 95 -13.57 -26.71 3.72
N ARG A 96 -12.49 -26.20 4.31
CA ARG A 96 -12.52 -25.44 5.57
C ARG A 96 -11.96 -24.05 5.40
N ASN A 97 -12.62 -23.06 5.98
CA ASN A 97 -12.11 -21.70 6.05
C ASN A 97 -11.31 -21.50 7.35
N TRP A 98 -10.00 -21.43 7.23
CA TRP A 98 -9.07 -21.13 8.33
C TRP A 98 -8.80 -19.64 8.49
N GLY A 99 -9.30 -18.80 7.57
CA GLY A 99 -9.16 -17.35 7.61
C GLY A 99 -10.09 -16.69 8.62
N TYR A 100 -9.92 -15.38 8.74
CA TYR A 100 -10.75 -14.53 9.59
C TYR A 100 -11.89 -13.85 8.83
N GLY A 101 -11.81 -13.79 7.50
CA GLY A 101 -12.87 -13.30 6.63
C GLY A 101 -13.74 -14.44 6.10
N ALA A 102 -14.96 -14.14 5.70
CA ALA A 102 -15.81 -15.12 5.00
C ALA A 102 -15.40 -15.24 3.54
N ALA A 103 -15.47 -16.45 3.01
CA ALA A 103 -15.36 -16.73 1.58
C ALA A 103 -16.73 -16.83 0.95
N THR A 104 -16.89 -16.29 -0.24
CA THR A 104 -18.11 -16.38 -1.03
C THR A 104 -17.84 -17.06 -2.37
N ASN A 105 -18.85 -17.72 -2.91
CA ASN A 105 -18.79 -18.38 -4.21
C ASN A 105 -17.60 -19.37 -4.32
N VAL A 106 -17.44 -20.21 -3.28
CA VAL A 106 -16.33 -21.18 -3.23
C VAL A 106 -16.63 -22.32 -4.19
N ASN A 107 -15.76 -22.51 -5.18
CA ASN A 107 -15.85 -23.60 -6.14
C ASN A 107 -14.64 -24.51 -6.01
N VAL A 108 -14.84 -25.83 -6.19
CA VAL A 108 -13.78 -26.84 -6.05
C VAL A 108 -13.84 -27.78 -7.25
N GLU A 109 -12.68 -28.00 -7.86
CA GLU A 109 -12.46 -28.94 -8.94
C GLU A 109 -11.45 -29.99 -8.49
N VAL A 110 -11.77 -31.26 -8.68
CA VAL A 110 -10.94 -32.40 -8.26
C VAL A 110 -10.57 -33.22 -9.49
N ILE A 111 -9.29 -33.32 -9.74
CA ILE A 111 -8.72 -34.06 -10.88
C ILE A 111 -7.98 -35.29 -10.35
N PRO A 112 -8.37 -36.52 -10.70
CA PRO A 112 -7.66 -37.71 -10.28
C PRO A 112 -6.29 -37.78 -10.95
N LEU A 113 -5.27 -38.23 -10.23
CA LEU A 113 -3.93 -38.49 -10.81
C LEU A 113 -3.91 -39.78 -11.68
N LYS A 114 -4.87 -40.66 -11.47
CA LYS A 114 -5.08 -41.87 -12.28
C LYS A 114 -6.54 -41.96 -12.66
N GLY A 115 -6.81 -42.40 -13.88
CA GLY A 115 -8.18 -42.49 -14.41
C GLY A 115 -8.69 -41.15 -14.93
N ASN A 116 -9.91 -41.14 -15.44
CA ASN A 116 -10.54 -39.96 -16.06
C ASN A 116 -11.86 -39.54 -15.38
N SER A 117 -12.29 -40.21 -14.32
CA SER A 117 -13.56 -39.94 -13.65
C SER A 117 -13.31 -39.08 -12.41
N SER A 118 -14.04 -37.99 -12.28
CA SER A 118 -14.04 -37.19 -11.05
C SER A 118 -14.44 -38.08 -9.86
N PRO A 119 -13.71 -38.01 -8.74
CA PRO A 119 -14.06 -38.75 -7.54
C PRO A 119 -15.25 -38.15 -6.80
N LEU A 120 -15.72 -36.94 -7.16
CA LEU A 120 -16.86 -36.31 -6.52
C LEU A 120 -18.16 -36.99 -6.94
N VAL A 121 -19.03 -37.28 -5.96
CA VAL A 121 -20.37 -37.74 -6.20
C VAL A 121 -21.19 -36.61 -6.82
N LYS A 122 -21.57 -36.76 -8.10
CA LYS A 122 -22.16 -35.69 -8.90
C LYS A 122 -23.37 -35.03 -8.22
N GLY A 123 -24.29 -35.82 -7.67
CA GLY A 123 -25.48 -35.27 -7.01
C GLY A 123 -25.17 -34.43 -5.78
N ASP A 124 -24.18 -34.82 -4.97
CA ASP A 124 -23.75 -34.11 -3.80
C ASP A 124 -22.95 -32.83 -4.19
N ALA A 125 -22.11 -32.92 -5.21
CA ALA A 125 -21.35 -31.77 -5.71
C ALA A 125 -22.27 -30.74 -6.39
N ASP A 126 -23.22 -31.16 -7.21
CA ASP A 126 -24.15 -30.25 -7.91
C ASP A 126 -25.08 -29.52 -6.93
N GLU A 127 -25.42 -30.13 -5.77
CA GLU A 127 -26.22 -29.52 -4.72
C GLU A 127 -25.42 -28.48 -3.88
N LYS A 128 -24.14 -28.74 -3.62
CA LYS A 128 -23.34 -27.97 -2.68
C LYS A 128 -22.43 -26.94 -3.34
N LEU A 129 -22.05 -27.16 -4.60
CA LEU A 129 -21.15 -26.23 -5.32
C LEU A 129 -21.92 -25.38 -6.34
N PRO A 130 -21.54 -24.11 -6.48
CA PRO A 130 -20.60 -23.38 -5.63
C PRO A 130 -21.15 -23.10 -4.23
N ILE A 131 -20.31 -23.19 -3.19
CA ILE A 131 -20.71 -22.85 -1.82
C ILE A 131 -20.98 -21.35 -1.75
N PRO A 132 -22.21 -20.89 -1.45
CA PRO A 132 -22.54 -19.46 -1.53
C PRO A 132 -21.74 -18.62 -0.53
N ARG A 133 -21.54 -19.16 0.68
CA ARG A 133 -20.77 -18.50 1.74
C ARG A 133 -20.19 -19.54 2.70
N LEU A 134 -18.89 -19.39 3.02
CA LEU A 134 -18.18 -20.17 4.01
C LEU A 134 -17.60 -19.24 5.07
N ALA A 135 -18.24 -19.22 6.24
CA ALA A 135 -17.84 -18.33 7.35
C ALA A 135 -16.47 -18.74 7.93
N PRO A 136 -15.78 -17.84 8.64
CA PRO A 136 -14.56 -18.19 9.37
C PRO A 136 -14.77 -19.40 10.29
N GLY A 137 -13.85 -20.36 10.24
CA GLY A 137 -13.90 -21.58 11.05
C GLY A 137 -14.95 -22.62 10.64
N SER A 138 -15.78 -22.33 9.64
CA SER A 138 -16.75 -23.30 9.12
C SER A 138 -16.16 -24.20 8.05
N ASP A 139 -16.81 -25.33 7.82
CA ASP A 139 -16.45 -26.29 6.77
C ASP A 139 -17.69 -26.79 6.00
N CYS A 140 -17.41 -27.30 4.81
CA CYS A 140 -18.35 -28.02 3.96
C CYS A 140 -17.68 -29.30 3.48
N SER A 141 -18.41 -30.42 3.50
CA SER A 141 -17.90 -31.70 3.04
C SER A 141 -18.59 -32.18 1.76
N LEU A 142 -17.79 -32.65 0.81
CA LEU A 142 -18.23 -33.26 -0.45
C LEU A 142 -17.92 -34.76 -0.40
N ILE A 143 -18.88 -35.58 -0.76
CA ILE A 143 -18.71 -37.02 -0.76
C ILE A 143 -17.79 -37.44 -1.91
N ALA A 144 -16.78 -38.27 -1.59
CA ALA A 144 -15.85 -38.82 -2.56
C ALA A 144 -16.13 -40.30 -2.79
N ALA A 145 -16.39 -40.70 -4.02
CA ALA A 145 -16.47 -42.07 -4.44
C ALA A 145 -15.08 -42.55 -4.91
N LEU A 146 -14.34 -43.17 -4.02
CA LEU A 146 -13.02 -43.71 -4.33
C LEU A 146 -13.15 -45.13 -4.88
N SER A 147 -12.44 -45.41 -5.98
CA SER A 147 -12.32 -46.73 -6.60
C SER A 147 -10.86 -47.09 -6.79
N PHE A 148 -10.59 -48.35 -7.02
CA PHE A 148 -9.22 -48.80 -7.36
C PHE A 148 -8.65 -48.12 -8.60
N ASP A 149 -9.50 -47.69 -9.54
CA ASP A 149 -9.13 -47.03 -10.77
C ASP A 149 -8.81 -45.54 -10.58
N THR A 150 -9.47 -44.88 -9.62
CA THR A 150 -9.25 -43.41 -9.35
C THR A 150 -8.04 -43.17 -8.48
N GLY A 151 -7.54 -44.17 -7.75
CA GLY A 151 -6.45 -44.03 -6.80
C GLY A 151 -6.87 -43.28 -5.53
N VAL A 152 -5.85 -42.88 -4.73
CA VAL A 152 -6.02 -42.21 -3.43
C VAL A 152 -5.40 -40.80 -3.38
N ALA A 153 -4.93 -40.30 -4.51
CA ALA A 153 -4.28 -38.99 -4.61
C ALA A 153 -4.90 -38.17 -5.76
N PHE A 154 -5.15 -36.91 -5.49
CA PHE A 154 -5.89 -36.01 -6.36
C PHE A 154 -5.20 -34.64 -6.41
N ASP A 155 -5.18 -34.00 -7.56
CA ASP A 155 -4.89 -32.59 -7.70
C ASP A 155 -6.22 -31.83 -7.55
N VAL A 156 -6.29 -30.96 -6.55
CA VAL A 156 -7.48 -30.18 -6.22
C VAL A 156 -7.19 -28.71 -6.46
N SER A 157 -8.06 -28.06 -7.21
CA SER A 157 -8.04 -26.59 -7.38
C SER A 157 -9.34 -26.01 -6.82
N TRP A 158 -9.23 -24.86 -6.18
CA TRP A 158 -10.40 -24.16 -5.65
C TRP A 158 -10.27 -22.66 -5.83
N THR A 159 -11.42 -22.03 -6.00
CA THR A 159 -11.55 -20.59 -6.20
C THR A 159 -12.59 -20.04 -5.25
N TRP A 160 -12.40 -18.81 -4.80
CA TRP A 160 -13.37 -18.09 -3.96
C TRP A 160 -13.23 -16.59 -4.13
N SER A 161 -14.18 -15.85 -3.59
CA SER A 161 -14.09 -14.40 -3.46
C SER A 161 -14.07 -14.02 -1.98
N ASP A 162 -13.16 -13.16 -1.57
CA ASP A 162 -13.14 -12.54 -0.25
C ASP A 162 -14.34 -11.57 -0.09
N GLU A 163 -14.63 -11.10 1.11
CA GLU A 163 -15.74 -10.15 1.37
C GLU A 163 -15.57 -8.82 0.62
N ASP A 164 -14.35 -8.43 0.27
CA ASP A 164 -14.06 -7.25 -0.55
C ASP A 164 -14.24 -7.46 -2.06
N GLY A 165 -14.66 -8.66 -2.48
CA GLY A 165 -14.84 -9.05 -3.86
C GLY A 165 -13.55 -9.50 -4.57
N THR A 166 -12.41 -9.55 -3.87
CA THR A 166 -11.16 -10.05 -4.45
C THR A 166 -11.27 -11.54 -4.74
N GLN A 167 -11.10 -11.93 -6.00
CA GLN A 167 -11.06 -13.34 -6.39
C GLN A 167 -9.71 -13.97 -6.08
N ARG A 168 -9.76 -15.18 -5.51
CA ARG A 168 -8.59 -15.97 -5.19
C ARG A 168 -8.70 -17.37 -5.78
N ALA A 169 -7.55 -17.95 -6.07
CA ALA A 169 -7.43 -19.32 -6.54
C ALA A 169 -6.25 -20.00 -5.86
N GLN A 170 -6.42 -21.25 -5.51
CA GLN A 170 -5.38 -22.10 -4.95
C GLN A 170 -5.49 -23.52 -5.50
N SER A 171 -4.40 -24.27 -5.46
CA SER A 171 -4.38 -25.67 -5.80
C SER A 171 -3.42 -26.42 -4.90
N SER A 172 -3.72 -27.65 -4.60
CA SER A 172 -2.87 -28.53 -3.82
C SER A 172 -3.12 -29.99 -4.19
N ARG A 173 -2.12 -30.83 -3.93
CA ARG A 173 -2.29 -32.28 -3.98
C ARG A 173 -2.75 -32.78 -2.63
N VAL A 174 -3.85 -33.55 -2.64
CA VAL A 174 -4.38 -34.21 -1.45
C VAL A 174 -4.40 -35.73 -1.63
N SER A 175 -4.18 -36.45 -0.57
CA SER A 175 -4.24 -37.90 -0.53
C SER A 175 -4.81 -38.41 0.79
N LEU A 176 -5.35 -39.60 0.76
CA LEU A 176 -5.77 -40.33 1.96
C LEU A 176 -4.56 -40.86 2.71
#